data_0a5cbbbc739dd73cf6395f7a443544ea
#
_entry.id   0a5cbbbc739dd73cf6395f7a443544ea
#
_cell.length_a   1.000
_cell.length_b   1.000
_cell.length_c   1.000
_cell.angle_alpha   90.00
_cell.angle_beta   90.00
_cell.angle_gamma   90.00
#
_symmetry.space_group_name_H-M   'P 1'
#
loop_
_entity.id
_entity.type
_entity.pdbx_description
1 polymer ?
#
loop_
_entity_poly.entity_id
_entity_poly.type
_entity_poly.pdbx_seq_one_letter_code
_entity_poly.pdbx_strand_id
1 'polypeptide(L)'
;MSPLFNSRAAESSESLSNQDKSALLKIARQSLVETIVNGRRWQPDAPVGILAERRGGFVTLHVRGKLRGCVGQVEANKSLAETVGRCAISAAREDDRFNPVQPDEVAQLEIEISVLSSPKAIAPNEIVVGKHGLIVERGPFRGLLLPQVATERNWSAEKFLSETCLKAGLPADTWKSAETRIFGFTAEVFSENESAPELSK
;
A
#
# COMPACT_ATOMS: atom_id res chain seq x y z
N MET A 1 -45.83 -18.33 4.04
CA MET A 1 -45.03 -17.97 2.86
C MET A 1 -44.08 -16.83 3.28
N SER A 2 -42.87 -17.18 3.67
CA SER A 2 -41.85 -16.20 4.05
C SER A 2 -40.93 -15.97 2.86
N PRO A 3 -40.58 -14.74 2.52
CA PRO A 3 -39.60 -14.47 1.45
C PRO A 3 -38.17 -14.75 1.96
N LEU A 4 -37.48 -15.61 1.25
CA LEU A 4 -36.06 -15.88 1.39
C LEU A 4 -35.27 -14.60 1.08
N PHE A 5 -34.66 -14.00 2.10
CA PHE A 5 -33.64 -12.98 1.94
C PHE A 5 -32.40 -13.66 1.38
N ASN A 6 -32.21 -13.53 0.07
CA ASN A 6 -31.01 -13.95 -0.62
C ASN A 6 -29.95 -12.83 -0.47
N SER A 7 -29.27 -12.80 0.69
CA SER A 7 -28.11 -11.93 0.87
C SER A 7 -26.91 -12.57 0.16
N ARG A 8 -26.81 -12.37 -1.14
CA ARG A 8 -25.54 -12.46 -1.84
C ARG A 8 -24.72 -11.26 -1.43
N ALA A 9 -24.05 -11.36 -0.28
CA ALA A 9 -22.91 -10.51 0.01
C ALA A 9 -21.91 -10.76 -1.12
N ALA A 10 -21.67 -9.75 -1.93
CA ALA A 10 -20.59 -9.77 -2.91
C ALA A 10 -19.30 -9.99 -2.13
N GLU A 11 -18.70 -11.17 -2.26
CA GLU A 11 -17.31 -11.41 -1.87
C GLU A 11 -16.49 -10.45 -2.73
N SER A 12 -16.13 -9.31 -2.16
CA SER A 12 -15.16 -8.41 -2.78
C SER A 12 -13.87 -9.20 -2.94
N SER A 13 -13.43 -9.42 -4.18
CA SER A 13 -12.18 -10.11 -4.44
C SER A 13 -11.07 -9.31 -3.77
N GLU A 14 -10.42 -9.88 -2.75
CA GLU A 14 -9.36 -9.19 -1.99
C GLU A 14 -8.12 -8.88 -2.84
N SER A 15 -7.93 -9.58 -3.96
CA SER A 15 -6.80 -9.44 -4.88
C SER A 15 -7.16 -8.58 -6.10
N LEU A 16 -6.17 -7.83 -6.57
CA LEU A 16 -6.28 -7.01 -7.77
C LEU A 16 -6.21 -7.89 -9.02
N SER A 17 -7.14 -7.68 -9.96
CA SER A 17 -7.02 -8.24 -11.31
C SER A 17 -5.89 -7.54 -12.09
N ASN A 18 -5.43 -8.14 -13.18
CA ASN A 18 -4.44 -7.50 -14.08
C ASN A 18 -4.99 -6.18 -14.67
N GLN A 19 -6.30 -6.06 -14.87
CA GLN A 19 -6.94 -4.81 -15.30
C GLN A 19 -6.85 -3.73 -14.22
N ASP A 20 -7.09 -4.08 -12.95
CA ASP A 20 -6.99 -3.14 -11.83
C ASP A 20 -5.55 -2.64 -11.67
N LYS A 21 -4.56 -3.55 -11.74
CA LYS A 21 -3.13 -3.19 -11.69
C LYS A 21 -2.74 -2.24 -12.82
N SER A 22 -3.15 -2.56 -14.05
CA SER A 22 -2.90 -1.69 -15.21
C SER A 22 -3.57 -0.33 -15.07
N ALA A 23 -4.81 -0.29 -14.54
CA ALA A 23 -5.51 0.97 -14.29
C ALA A 23 -4.80 1.82 -13.23
N LEU A 24 -4.33 1.22 -12.13
CA LEU A 24 -3.59 1.91 -11.08
C LEU A 24 -2.26 2.47 -11.58
N LEU A 25 -1.51 1.71 -12.38
CA LEU A 25 -0.27 2.19 -13.02
C LEU A 25 -0.54 3.38 -13.95
N LYS A 26 -1.60 3.32 -14.76
CA LYS A 26 -2.02 4.45 -15.60
C LYS A 26 -2.39 5.68 -14.77
N ILE A 27 -3.12 5.50 -13.67
CA ILE A 27 -3.48 6.58 -12.74
C ILE A 27 -2.22 7.23 -12.18
N ALA A 28 -1.25 6.45 -11.68
CA ALA A 28 0.01 6.97 -11.19
C ALA A 28 0.78 7.75 -12.26
N ARG A 29 0.90 7.20 -13.47
CA ARG A 29 1.58 7.84 -14.61
C ARG A 29 0.91 9.14 -15.01
N GLN A 30 -0.42 9.15 -15.17
CA GLN A 30 -1.19 10.36 -15.52
C GLN A 30 -1.06 11.45 -14.45
N SER A 31 -1.10 11.07 -13.15
CA SER A 31 -0.98 12.04 -12.07
C SER A 31 0.38 12.74 -12.09
N LEU A 32 1.45 12.03 -12.41
CA LEU A 32 2.79 12.59 -12.59
C LEU A 32 2.86 13.53 -13.81
N VAL A 33 2.36 13.08 -14.96
CA VAL A 33 2.36 13.90 -16.19
C VAL A 33 1.55 15.17 -16.00
N GLU A 34 0.32 15.07 -15.52
CA GLU A 34 -0.53 16.26 -15.35
C GLU A 34 0.06 17.25 -14.35
N THR A 35 0.62 16.74 -13.23
CA THR A 35 1.09 17.62 -12.16
C THR A 35 2.48 18.18 -12.43
N ILE A 36 3.40 17.39 -12.99
CA ILE A 36 4.81 17.77 -13.10
C ILE A 36 5.10 18.37 -14.48
N VAL A 37 4.61 17.74 -15.55
CA VAL A 37 4.88 18.19 -16.92
C VAL A 37 3.91 19.31 -17.34
N ASN A 38 2.60 19.11 -17.07
CA ASN A 38 1.56 20.04 -17.54
C ASN A 38 1.22 21.13 -16.51
N GLY A 39 1.73 21.06 -15.28
CA GLY A 39 1.46 22.03 -14.20
C GLY A 39 -0.01 22.08 -13.77
N ARG A 40 -0.79 21.03 -14.01
CA ARG A 40 -2.22 20.95 -13.71
C ARG A 40 -2.47 20.15 -12.45
N ARG A 41 -3.55 20.50 -11.74
CA ARG A 41 -4.02 19.67 -10.63
C ARG A 41 -4.66 18.39 -11.19
N TRP A 42 -4.05 17.25 -10.87
CA TRP A 42 -4.63 15.95 -11.23
C TRP A 42 -5.77 15.56 -10.28
N GLN A 43 -6.82 14.97 -10.84
CA GLN A 43 -7.89 14.28 -10.12
C GLN A 43 -8.26 13.02 -10.91
N PRO A 44 -8.50 11.87 -10.23
CA PRO A 44 -8.97 10.67 -10.91
C PRO A 44 -10.41 10.86 -11.39
N ASP A 45 -10.75 10.21 -12.48
CA ASP A 45 -12.15 9.93 -12.82
C ASP A 45 -12.82 9.14 -11.68
N ALA A 46 -14.16 9.14 -11.63
CA ALA A 46 -14.89 8.41 -10.60
C ALA A 46 -14.50 6.92 -10.60
N PRO A 47 -13.80 6.43 -9.58
CA PRO A 47 -13.34 5.04 -9.57
C PRO A 47 -14.51 4.08 -9.33
N VAL A 48 -14.41 2.88 -9.88
CA VAL A 48 -15.40 1.80 -9.72
C VAL A 48 -14.71 0.54 -9.17
N GLY A 49 -15.52 -0.36 -8.63
CA GLY A 49 -15.01 -1.65 -8.10
C GLY A 49 -13.96 -1.45 -7.02
N ILE A 50 -12.90 -2.27 -7.07
CA ILE A 50 -11.82 -2.26 -6.08
C ILE A 50 -11.05 -0.93 -6.03
N LEU A 51 -11.01 -0.18 -7.15
CA LEU A 51 -10.36 1.12 -7.22
C LEU A 51 -11.11 2.20 -6.39
N ALA A 52 -12.40 2.01 -6.15
CA ALA A 52 -13.21 2.87 -5.30
C ALA A 52 -13.10 2.53 -3.81
N GLU A 53 -12.58 1.35 -3.47
CA GLU A 53 -12.42 0.94 -2.09
C GLU A 53 -11.38 1.80 -1.37
N ARG A 54 -11.57 1.96 -0.07
CA ARG A 54 -10.58 2.63 0.78
C ARG A 54 -9.49 1.64 1.15
N ARG A 55 -8.33 1.78 0.50
CA ARG A 55 -7.15 0.95 0.76
C ARG A 55 -5.90 1.82 0.90
N GLY A 56 -5.00 1.39 1.78
CA GLY A 56 -3.66 1.94 1.85
C GLY A 56 -2.82 1.51 0.65
N GLY A 57 -1.81 2.29 0.33
CA GLY A 57 -0.88 1.97 -0.76
C GLY A 57 0.35 2.86 -0.75
N PHE A 58 1.37 2.40 -1.45
CA PHE A 58 2.62 3.10 -1.66
C PHE A 58 2.91 3.20 -3.15
N VAL A 59 3.55 4.27 -3.55
CA VAL A 59 4.13 4.42 -4.89
C VAL A 59 5.62 4.64 -4.75
N THR A 60 6.38 3.79 -5.41
CA THR A 60 7.83 3.88 -5.50
C THR A 60 8.21 4.25 -6.93
N LEU A 61 9.08 5.22 -7.06
CA LEU A 61 9.62 5.69 -8.32
C LEU A 61 11.08 5.26 -8.43
N HIS A 62 11.44 4.67 -9.55
CA HIS A 62 12.81 4.30 -9.87
C HIS A 62 13.27 5.01 -11.16
N VAL A 63 14.56 5.23 -11.30
CA VAL A 63 15.23 5.60 -12.55
C VAL A 63 16.43 4.68 -12.73
N ARG A 64 16.45 3.91 -13.82
CA ARG A 64 17.52 2.94 -14.13
C ARG A 64 17.76 1.98 -12.96
N GLY A 65 16.67 1.46 -12.38
CA GLY A 65 16.68 0.53 -11.24
C GLY A 65 17.10 1.13 -9.90
N LYS A 66 17.33 2.46 -9.81
CA LYS A 66 17.67 3.14 -8.55
C LYS A 66 16.45 3.87 -7.99
N LEU A 67 16.26 3.79 -6.67
CA LEU A 67 15.22 4.53 -5.98
C LEU A 67 15.31 6.03 -6.27
N ARG A 68 14.18 6.64 -6.66
CA ARG A 68 14.06 8.07 -6.97
C ARG A 68 13.03 8.78 -6.09
N GLY A 69 12.15 8.04 -5.44
CA GLY A 69 11.18 8.52 -4.46
C GLY A 69 10.23 7.40 -4.04
N CYS A 70 9.73 7.45 -2.82
CA CYS A 70 8.75 6.48 -2.31
C CYS A 70 7.90 7.13 -1.21
N VAL A 71 6.61 7.23 -1.45
CA VAL A 71 5.63 7.74 -0.48
C VAL A 71 4.39 6.86 -0.49
N GLY A 72 3.78 6.70 0.69
CA GLY A 72 2.54 5.94 0.82
C GLY A 72 1.69 6.36 1.99
N GLN A 73 0.49 5.84 2.01
CA GLN A 73 -0.47 5.97 3.08
C GLN A 73 -0.92 4.59 3.53
N VAL A 74 -0.80 4.32 4.82
CA VAL A 74 -1.29 3.08 5.41
C VAL A 74 -2.77 3.18 5.75
N GLU A 75 -3.21 4.34 6.22
CA GLU A 75 -4.61 4.59 6.55
C GLU A 75 -5.42 4.93 5.30
N ALA A 76 -6.44 4.11 5.07
CA ALA A 76 -7.30 4.21 3.90
C ALA A 76 -8.36 5.31 4.07
N ASN A 77 -7.97 6.57 3.96
CA ASN A 77 -8.88 7.71 4.08
C ASN A 77 -9.59 8.07 2.76
N LYS A 78 -9.09 7.56 1.64
CA LYS A 78 -9.52 7.85 0.28
C LYS A 78 -9.67 6.57 -0.54
N SER A 79 -10.26 6.67 -1.73
CA SER A 79 -10.29 5.57 -2.69
C SER A 79 -8.85 5.15 -3.06
N LEU A 80 -8.68 3.89 -3.44
CA LEU A 80 -7.39 3.37 -3.87
C LEU A 80 -6.82 4.17 -5.06
N ALA A 81 -7.69 4.51 -6.04
CA ALA A 81 -7.30 5.35 -7.18
C ALA A 81 -6.75 6.71 -6.73
N GLU A 82 -7.44 7.37 -5.80
CA GLU A 82 -7.01 8.67 -5.28
C GLU A 82 -5.73 8.55 -4.43
N THR A 83 -5.62 7.49 -3.63
CA THR A 83 -4.44 7.18 -2.83
C THR A 83 -3.21 7.01 -3.72
N VAL A 84 -3.30 6.18 -4.76
CA VAL A 84 -2.20 5.92 -5.69
C VAL A 84 -1.76 7.17 -6.43
N GLY A 85 -2.69 7.94 -7.01
CA GLY A 85 -2.33 9.16 -7.72
C GLY A 85 -1.67 10.21 -6.82
N ARG A 86 -2.15 10.37 -5.59
CA ARG A 86 -1.54 11.30 -4.62
C ARG A 86 -0.16 10.83 -4.16
N CYS A 87 -0.02 9.53 -3.85
CA CYS A 87 1.27 8.97 -3.46
C CYS A 87 2.31 9.09 -4.58
N ALA A 88 1.91 8.95 -5.86
CA ALA A 88 2.80 9.18 -6.98
C ALA A 88 3.32 10.63 -7.03
N ILE A 89 2.43 11.61 -6.87
CA ILE A 89 2.79 13.02 -6.83
C ILE A 89 3.71 13.31 -5.64
N SER A 90 3.35 12.83 -4.44
CA SER A 90 4.16 13.05 -3.24
C SER A 90 5.52 12.36 -3.32
N ALA A 91 5.61 11.13 -3.88
CA ALA A 91 6.88 10.46 -4.12
C ALA A 91 7.82 11.25 -5.05
N ALA A 92 7.25 11.99 -6.00
CA ALA A 92 8.03 12.81 -6.93
C ALA A 92 8.41 14.19 -6.37
N ARG A 93 7.65 14.74 -5.40
CA ARG A 93 7.81 16.14 -4.97
C ARG A 93 8.12 16.32 -3.49
N GLU A 94 7.70 15.38 -2.65
CA GLU A 94 7.64 15.55 -1.19
C GLU A 94 8.48 14.51 -0.43
N ASP A 95 9.20 13.63 -1.14
CA ASP A 95 10.17 12.74 -0.52
C ASP A 95 11.46 13.52 -0.26
N ASP A 96 11.68 13.90 0.99
CA ASP A 96 12.78 14.76 1.45
C ASP A 96 14.18 14.16 1.26
N ARG A 97 14.27 12.87 0.94
CA ARG A 97 15.54 12.20 0.60
C ARG A 97 16.06 12.60 -0.78
N PHE A 98 15.21 13.19 -1.62
CA PHE A 98 15.51 13.50 -3.02
C PHE A 98 15.07 14.93 -3.40
N ASN A 99 15.75 15.52 -4.36
CA ASN A 99 15.24 16.73 -4.98
C ASN A 99 13.95 16.45 -5.76
N PRO A 100 13.00 17.39 -5.87
CA PRO A 100 11.79 17.21 -6.66
C PRO A 100 12.09 16.79 -8.10
N VAL A 101 11.31 15.81 -8.59
CA VAL A 101 11.41 15.29 -9.97
C VAL A 101 11.13 16.42 -10.95
N GLN A 102 12.00 16.55 -11.97
CA GLN A 102 11.85 17.55 -13.03
C GLN A 102 11.01 17.00 -14.20
N PRO A 103 10.40 17.87 -15.03
CA PRO A 103 9.54 17.44 -16.13
C PRO A 103 10.19 16.46 -17.12
N ASP A 104 11.48 16.64 -17.42
CA ASP A 104 12.26 15.80 -18.32
C ASP A 104 12.62 14.42 -17.73
N GLU A 105 12.56 14.27 -16.42
CA GLU A 105 12.76 13.00 -15.76
C GLU A 105 11.51 12.08 -15.81
N VAL A 106 10.30 12.67 -15.93
CA VAL A 106 9.03 11.92 -15.79
C VAL A 106 8.93 10.75 -16.77
N ALA A 107 9.42 10.91 -18.00
CA ALA A 107 9.41 9.86 -19.01
C ALA A 107 10.38 8.68 -18.69
N GLN A 108 11.36 8.90 -17.81
CA GLN A 108 12.36 7.90 -17.42
C GLN A 108 12.00 7.18 -16.11
N LEU A 109 10.95 7.62 -15.43
CA LEU A 109 10.49 6.99 -14.20
C LEU A 109 9.90 5.61 -14.49
N GLU A 110 10.26 4.66 -13.67
CA GLU A 110 9.63 3.34 -13.56
C GLU A 110 8.77 3.35 -12.30
N ILE A 111 7.49 3.02 -12.44
CA ILE A 111 6.52 3.08 -11.35
C ILE A 111 6.30 1.68 -10.80
N GLU A 112 6.43 1.56 -9.47
CA GLU A 112 6.03 0.40 -8.71
C GLU A 112 4.95 0.81 -7.69
N ILE A 113 3.92 -0.02 -7.55
CA ILE A 113 2.80 0.22 -6.62
C ILE A 113 2.71 -0.95 -5.66
N SER A 114 2.58 -0.64 -4.37
CA SER A 114 2.24 -1.60 -3.33
C SER A 114 0.85 -1.27 -2.78
N VAL A 115 -0.11 -2.17 -2.95
CA VAL A 115 -1.48 -2.02 -2.42
C VAL A 115 -1.62 -2.88 -1.17
N LEU A 116 -2.07 -2.28 -0.09
CA LEU A 116 -2.28 -2.99 1.18
C LEU A 116 -3.65 -3.68 1.18
N SER A 117 -3.69 -4.91 1.70
CA SER A 117 -4.95 -5.58 2.00
C SER A 117 -5.64 -4.94 3.20
N SER A 118 -6.94 -5.18 3.34
CA SER A 118 -7.65 -4.83 4.57
C SER A 118 -7.05 -5.57 5.77
N PRO A 119 -6.77 -4.89 6.89
CA PRO A 119 -6.26 -5.55 8.10
C PRO A 119 -7.27 -6.56 8.64
N LYS A 120 -6.80 -7.77 8.97
CA LYS A 120 -7.58 -8.84 9.60
C LYS A 120 -6.97 -9.19 10.95
N ALA A 121 -7.81 -9.50 11.93
CA ALA A 121 -7.32 -10.02 13.20
C ALA A 121 -6.48 -11.29 12.94
N ILE A 122 -5.30 -11.36 13.57
CA ILE A 122 -4.35 -12.46 13.40
C ILE A 122 -3.79 -12.88 14.75
N ALA A 123 -3.65 -14.19 14.97
CA ALA A 123 -2.98 -14.69 16.17
C ALA A 123 -1.45 -14.62 16.00
N PRO A 124 -0.70 -14.46 17.11
CA PRO A 124 0.76 -14.36 17.05
C PRO A 124 1.45 -15.53 16.32
N ASN A 125 0.92 -16.73 16.43
CA ASN A 125 1.44 -17.95 15.78
C ASN A 125 1.11 -18.06 14.28
N GLU A 126 0.22 -17.21 13.77
CA GLU A 126 -0.15 -17.16 12.34
C GLU A 126 0.71 -16.13 11.57
N ILE A 127 1.54 -15.34 12.29
CA ILE A 127 2.36 -14.31 11.68
C ILE A 127 3.49 -14.94 10.86
N VAL A 128 3.53 -14.60 9.57
CA VAL A 128 4.60 -14.99 8.65
C VAL A 128 5.41 -13.76 8.32
N VAL A 129 6.66 -13.73 8.81
CA VAL A 129 7.62 -12.65 8.54
C VAL A 129 7.88 -12.54 7.03
N GLY A 130 7.92 -11.33 6.52
CA GLY A 130 8.05 -11.04 5.10
C GLY A 130 6.74 -11.05 4.30
N LYS A 131 5.69 -11.67 4.84
CA LYS A 131 4.35 -11.69 4.23
C LYS A 131 3.42 -10.70 4.91
N HIS A 132 3.35 -10.74 6.23
CA HIS A 132 2.44 -9.91 7.01
C HIS A 132 3.12 -8.63 7.48
N GLY A 133 2.45 -7.49 7.26
CA GLY A 133 2.62 -6.31 8.09
C GLY A 133 1.75 -6.42 9.32
N LEU A 134 2.08 -5.72 10.39
CA LEU A 134 1.37 -5.80 11.65
C LEU A 134 0.82 -4.44 12.08
N ILE A 135 -0.36 -4.49 12.66
CA ILE A 135 -0.94 -3.40 13.43
C ILE A 135 -1.20 -3.91 14.85
N VAL A 136 -0.76 -3.15 15.84
CA VAL A 136 -1.07 -3.39 17.25
C VAL A 136 -1.89 -2.22 17.76
N GLU A 137 -3.00 -2.52 18.45
CA GLU A 137 -3.90 -1.53 19.02
C GLU A 137 -4.23 -1.87 20.49
N ARG A 138 -4.13 -0.88 21.36
CA ARG A 138 -4.58 -0.97 22.75
C ARG A 138 -5.09 0.40 23.23
N GLY A 139 -6.40 0.52 23.47
CA GLY A 139 -7.03 1.79 23.78
C GLY A 139 -6.75 2.83 22.68
N PRO A 140 -6.19 4.01 22.98
CA PRO A 140 -5.88 5.04 22.00
C PRO A 140 -4.54 4.80 21.26
N PHE A 141 -3.76 3.82 21.70
CA PHE A 141 -2.44 3.55 21.17
C PHE A 141 -2.53 2.62 19.96
N ARG A 142 -1.88 3.03 18.86
CA ARG A 142 -1.83 2.26 17.61
C ARG A 142 -0.46 2.38 16.98
N GLY A 143 0.13 1.26 16.63
CA GLY A 143 1.40 1.17 15.90
C GLY A 143 1.27 0.25 14.71
N LEU A 144 2.04 0.55 13.67
CA LEU A 144 2.07 -0.22 12.45
C LEU A 144 3.49 -0.36 11.94
N LEU A 145 3.82 -1.57 11.46
CA LEU A 145 5.05 -1.85 10.73
C LEU A 145 4.73 -2.67 9.47
N LEU A 146 5.40 -2.32 8.37
CA LEU A 146 5.27 -2.99 7.07
C LEU A 146 6.00 -4.34 7.07
N PRO A 147 5.60 -5.29 6.17
CA PRO A 147 6.19 -6.63 6.11
C PRO A 147 7.72 -6.62 5.94
N GLN A 148 8.24 -5.74 5.08
CA GLN A 148 9.65 -5.67 4.75
C GLN A 148 10.54 -5.26 5.93
N VAL A 149 10.01 -4.50 6.89
CA VAL A 149 10.79 -4.04 8.06
C VAL A 149 11.33 -5.20 8.86
N ALA A 150 10.54 -6.24 9.08
CA ALA A 150 10.97 -7.42 9.82
C ALA A 150 11.99 -8.26 9.03
N THR A 151 11.83 -8.34 7.71
CA THR A 151 12.76 -9.06 6.83
C THR A 151 14.12 -8.37 6.76
N GLU A 152 14.16 -7.07 6.52
CA GLU A 152 15.38 -6.27 6.44
C GLU A 152 16.20 -6.30 7.73
N ARG A 153 15.53 -6.46 8.86
CA ARG A 153 16.15 -6.51 10.19
C ARG A 153 16.37 -7.91 10.72
N ASN A 154 16.04 -8.95 9.96
CA ASN A 154 16.10 -10.36 10.37
C ASN A 154 15.38 -10.64 11.70
N TRP A 155 14.19 -10.06 11.88
CA TRP A 155 13.42 -10.25 13.09
C TRP A 155 12.60 -11.55 13.04
N SER A 156 12.45 -12.18 14.22
CA SER A 156 11.43 -13.21 14.44
C SER A 156 10.03 -12.55 14.53
N ALA A 157 8.97 -13.36 14.43
CA ALA A 157 7.59 -12.88 14.60
C ALA A 157 7.36 -12.23 15.99
N GLU A 158 7.96 -12.77 17.05
CA GLU A 158 7.89 -12.19 18.40
C GLU A 158 8.59 -10.84 18.48
N LYS A 159 9.78 -10.73 17.88
CA LYS A 159 10.52 -9.45 17.83
C LYS A 159 9.73 -8.42 17.03
N PHE A 160 9.12 -8.83 15.93
CA PHE A 160 8.28 -7.97 15.10
C PHE A 160 7.07 -7.44 15.86
N LEU A 161 6.37 -8.30 16.63
CA LEU A 161 5.29 -7.89 17.54
C LEU A 161 5.77 -6.87 18.58
N SER A 162 6.91 -7.16 19.22
CA SER A 162 7.49 -6.28 20.23
C SER A 162 7.83 -4.90 19.66
N GLU A 163 8.45 -4.84 18.49
CA GLU A 163 8.77 -3.58 17.82
C GLU A 163 7.52 -2.83 17.34
N THR A 164 6.46 -3.56 16.96
CA THR A 164 5.17 -2.94 16.62
C THR A 164 4.49 -2.35 17.87
N CYS A 165 4.61 -2.97 19.04
CA CYS A 165 4.18 -2.38 20.31
C CYS A 165 4.95 -1.10 20.62
N LEU A 166 6.29 -1.11 20.51
CA LEU A 166 7.12 0.06 20.71
C LEU A 166 6.75 1.20 19.74
N LYS A 167 6.45 0.85 18.48
CA LYS A 167 5.96 1.81 17.48
C LYS A 167 4.62 2.43 17.85
N ALA A 168 3.78 1.69 18.59
CA ALA A 168 2.52 2.20 19.14
C ALA A 168 2.71 3.08 20.40
N GLY A 169 3.93 3.19 20.92
CA GLY A 169 4.19 3.84 22.22
C GLY A 169 3.85 2.98 23.43
N LEU A 170 3.79 1.64 23.22
CA LEU A 170 3.47 0.65 24.26
C LEU A 170 4.73 -0.13 24.66
N PRO A 171 4.78 -0.71 25.88
CA PRO A 171 5.81 -1.67 26.26
C PRO A 171 5.89 -2.84 25.28
N ALA A 172 7.11 -3.36 25.07
CA ALA A 172 7.41 -4.36 24.04
C ALA A 172 6.61 -5.69 24.17
N ASP A 173 6.22 -6.05 25.38
CA ASP A 173 5.48 -7.28 25.69
C ASP A 173 3.96 -7.13 25.74
N THR A 174 3.45 -5.93 25.45
CA THR A 174 2.01 -5.60 25.49
C THR A 174 1.18 -6.48 24.57
N TRP A 175 1.74 -7.01 23.48
CA TRP A 175 1.06 -7.92 22.55
C TRP A 175 0.62 -9.24 23.21
N LYS A 176 1.18 -9.62 24.37
CA LYS A 176 0.78 -10.81 25.14
C LYS A 176 -0.51 -10.60 25.94
N SER A 177 -0.94 -9.36 26.11
CA SER A 177 -2.16 -9.03 26.86
C SER A 177 -3.41 -9.30 26.03
N ALA A 178 -4.42 -9.90 26.65
CA ALA A 178 -5.73 -10.14 26.03
C ALA A 178 -6.47 -8.84 25.62
N GLU A 179 -6.10 -7.71 26.18
CA GLU A 179 -6.66 -6.39 25.80
C GLU A 179 -6.03 -5.80 24.54
N THR A 180 -4.98 -6.43 24.02
CA THR A 180 -4.27 -5.96 22.84
C THR A 180 -4.83 -6.64 21.60
N ARG A 181 -5.25 -5.84 20.63
CA ARG A 181 -5.69 -6.34 19.32
C ARG A 181 -4.51 -6.34 18.36
N ILE A 182 -4.33 -7.45 17.66
CA ILE A 182 -3.29 -7.63 16.65
C ILE A 182 -3.99 -7.86 15.31
N PHE A 183 -3.59 -7.10 14.30
CA PHE A 183 -4.06 -7.27 12.93
C PHE A 183 -2.87 -7.50 12.01
N GLY A 184 -3.06 -8.44 11.08
CA GLY A 184 -2.16 -8.67 9.96
C GLY A 184 -2.73 -8.09 8.68
N PHE A 185 -1.86 -7.61 7.80
CA PHE A 185 -2.19 -7.22 6.45
C PHE A 185 -1.07 -7.66 5.50
N THR A 186 -1.37 -7.76 4.23
CA THR A 186 -0.38 -8.08 3.18
C THR A 186 -0.24 -6.89 2.24
N ALA A 187 0.84 -6.87 1.45
CA ALA A 187 1.04 -5.93 0.37
C ALA A 187 1.12 -6.69 -0.95
N GLU A 188 0.35 -6.27 -1.93
CA GLU A 188 0.46 -6.75 -3.31
C GLU A 188 1.26 -5.73 -4.11
N VAL A 189 2.44 -6.15 -4.60
CA VAL A 189 3.41 -5.30 -5.32
C VAL A 189 3.37 -5.62 -6.79
N PHE A 190 3.37 -4.60 -7.64
CA PHE A 190 3.42 -4.72 -9.10
C PHE A 190 4.02 -3.46 -9.73
N SER A 191 4.59 -3.60 -10.92
CA SER A 191 5.31 -2.53 -11.61
C SER A 191 4.96 -2.44 -13.10
N GLU A 192 5.33 -1.33 -13.74
CA GLU A 192 5.17 -1.15 -15.18
C GLU A 192 5.96 -2.20 -15.98
N ASN A 193 7.11 -2.62 -15.48
CA ASN A 193 8.00 -3.57 -16.18
C ASN A 193 7.44 -5.01 -16.18
N GLU A 194 6.66 -5.39 -15.17
CA GLU A 194 6.00 -6.70 -15.10
C GLU A 194 4.75 -6.78 -15.99
N SER A 195 4.22 -5.62 -16.41
CA SER A 195 3.00 -5.53 -17.24
C SER A 195 3.30 -5.49 -18.74
N ALA A 196 4.56 -5.45 -19.15
CA ALA A 196 4.93 -5.53 -20.54
C ALA A 196 4.75 -6.98 -21.03
N PRO A 197 3.94 -7.26 -22.09
CA PRO A 197 3.87 -8.60 -22.65
C PRO A 197 5.26 -9.00 -23.13
N GLU A 198 5.72 -10.22 -22.74
CA GLU A 198 6.91 -10.83 -23.34
C GLU A 198 6.73 -10.82 -24.88
N LEU A 199 7.43 -9.94 -25.54
CA LEU A 199 7.59 -10.03 -27.00
C LEU A 199 8.41 -11.28 -27.26
N SER A 200 7.70 -12.37 -27.56
CA SER A 200 8.28 -13.61 -28.03
C SER A 200 9.23 -13.33 -29.19
N LYS A 201 10.49 -13.69 -29.00
CA LYS A 201 11.48 -13.74 -30.06
C LYS A 201 11.25 -14.96 -30.95
#